data_2e2d784075a9ecf8834053ee83981cc5
#
_entry.id   2e2d784075a9ecf8834053ee83981cc5
#
_cell.length_a   1.000
_cell.length_b   1.000
_cell.length_c   1.000
_cell.angle_alpha   90.00
_cell.angle_beta   90.00
_cell.angle_gamma   90.00
#
_symmetry.space_group_name_H-M   'P 1'
#
loop_
_entity.id
_entity.type
_entity.pdbx_description
1 polymer ?
#
loop_
_entity_poly.entity_id
_entity_poly.type
_entity_poly.pdbx_seq_one_letter_code
_entity_poly.pdbx_strand_id
1 'polypeptide(L)'
;LSNDIHTEVAIIGGGVQGAGIAQAAAAAGYDSCIFERATWAAGTSQRSSKLIHGGLRYLETAQFSLVFHSLRERAQLLRNAPELVRPVPFYIPIYKNTSRRPWQIRAGLTLYYLLSGGGPLGHFRKLKKEEWHNLDGLDTNGLQAVFQYWDGQTDDRLLTEAVVDSAAQLGAQTFTGWELLEAKKNEDGYSLTFNTADGERRCHCKSLVNATGPWVNQTSQRIENAAMTEEIELVRGSHIVVDKRLGRGVYYMEAPSDRRAVFAMPWGEHTLVGTTEIIHRDGPDNIAPSNDEITYLQDTLSHFFPGEKPALIDAWAGLRVLPRSDDSANKRLRDTFLMCDDENSPKILSVYGGKLTAYRHTAERVLGLLSKRLGPRTPRADTRRTPLAPRQ
;
A
#
# COMPACT_ATOMS: atom_id res chain seq x y z
N LEU A 1 -15.61 16.47 -34.61
CA LEU A 1 -16.05 16.96 -33.31
C LEU A 1 -15.18 16.29 -32.26
N SER A 2 -14.31 17.02 -31.57
CA SER A 2 -13.53 16.50 -30.45
C SER A 2 -14.53 16.13 -29.35
N ASN A 3 -14.65 14.83 -29.06
CA ASN A 3 -15.41 14.38 -27.88
C ASN A 3 -14.54 14.63 -26.63
N ASP A 4 -14.45 15.87 -26.18
CA ASP A 4 -13.80 16.22 -24.93
C ASP A 4 -14.60 15.62 -23.77
N ILE A 5 -13.89 14.99 -22.83
CA ILE A 5 -14.49 14.44 -21.62
C ILE A 5 -14.77 15.58 -20.64
N HIS A 6 -15.93 15.56 -20.01
CA HIS A 6 -16.28 16.49 -18.92
C HIS A 6 -16.58 15.67 -17.67
N THR A 7 -16.00 16.10 -16.53
CA THR A 7 -16.17 15.41 -15.25
C THR A 7 -16.09 16.40 -14.07
N GLU A 8 -16.57 16.02 -12.91
CA GLU A 8 -16.36 16.83 -11.70
C GLU A 8 -14.98 16.58 -11.10
N VAL A 9 -14.53 15.31 -11.07
CA VAL A 9 -13.27 14.91 -10.48
C VAL A 9 -12.44 14.10 -11.48
N ALA A 10 -11.28 14.63 -11.88
CA ALA A 10 -10.28 13.88 -12.64
C ALA A 10 -9.19 13.36 -11.70
N ILE A 11 -8.88 12.07 -11.77
CA ILE A 11 -7.86 11.42 -10.94
C ILE A 11 -6.75 10.90 -11.86
N ILE A 12 -5.51 11.32 -11.62
CA ILE A 12 -4.34 10.85 -12.35
C ILE A 12 -3.59 9.82 -11.51
N GLY A 13 -3.44 8.61 -12.06
CA GLY A 13 -2.72 7.48 -11.44
C GLY A 13 -3.65 6.34 -11.04
N GLY A 14 -3.47 5.18 -11.67
CA GLY A 14 -4.24 3.96 -11.47
C GLY A 14 -3.69 3.01 -10.41
N GLY A 15 -2.93 3.53 -9.44
CA GLY A 15 -2.54 2.81 -8.23
C GLY A 15 -3.69 2.74 -7.22
N VAL A 16 -3.48 2.01 -6.11
CA VAL A 16 -4.54 1.77 -5.10
C VAL A 16 -5.10 3.06 -4.49
N GLN A 17 -4.30 4.15 -4.38
CA GLN A 17 -4.79 5.43 -3.88
C GLN A 17 -5.75 6.07 -4.87
N GLY A 18 -5.39 6.16 -6.16
CA GLY A 18 -6.25 6.69 -7.21
C GLY A 18 -7.52 5.86 -7.40
N ALA A 19 -7.39 4.53 -7.40
CA ALA A 19 -8.52 3.61 -7.46
C ALA A 19 -9.51 3.83 -6.30
N GLY A 20 -9.00 3.94 -5.06
CA GLY A 20 -9.82 4.22 -3.89
C GLY A 20 -10.51 5.58 -3.94
N ILE A 21 -9.83 6.61 -4.45
CA ILE A 21 -10.40 7.95 -4.61
C ILE A 21 -11.50 7.95 -5.68
N ALA A 22 -11.29 7.26 -6.81
CA ALA A 22 -12.31 7.11 -7.85
C ALA A 22 -13.54 6.38 -7.31
N GLN A 23 -13.33 5.28 -6.55
CA GLN A 23 -14.42 4.56 -5.90
C GLN A 23 -15.19 5.45 -4.91
N ALA A 24 -14.49 6.20 -4.07
CA ALA A 24 -15.11 7.06 -3.07
C ALA A 24 -15.88 8.22 -3.71
N ALA A 25 -15.33 8.85 -4.76
CA ALA A 25 -15.99 9.93 -5.51
C ALA A 25 -17.27 9.42 -6.19
N ALA A 26 -17.20 8.31 -6.91
CA ALA A 26 -18.35 7.70 -7.55
C ALA A 26 -19.41 7.24 -6.54
N ALA A 27 -18.99 6.62 -5.42
CA ALA A 27 -19.88 6.20 -4.34
C ALA A 27 -20.61 7.39 -3.70
N ALA A 28 -19.93 8.53 -3.57
CA ALA A 28 -20.53 9.78 -3.06
C ALA A 28 -21.45 10.48 -4.06
N GLY A 29 -21.51 10.05 -5.32
CA GLY A 29 -22.39 10.60 -6.36
C GLY A 29 -21.75 11.63 -7.27
N TYR A 30 -20.43 11.85 -7.20
CA TYR A 30 -19.71 12.73 -8.12
C TYR A 30 -19.43 12.03 -9.45
N ASP A 31 -19.48 12.79 -10.53
CA ASP A 31 -18.96 12.33 -11.81
C ASP A 31 -17.43 12.34 -11.75
N SER A 32 -16.82 11.19 -12.00
CA SER A 32 -15.37 11.01 -11.83
C SER A 32 -14.75 10.21 -12.98
N CYS A 33 -13.52 10.59 -13.32
CA CYS A 33 -12.68 9.88 -14.28
C CYS A 33 -11.35 9.54 -13.63
N ILE A 34 -10.86 8.32 -13.86
CA ILE A 34 -9.51 7.93 -13.47
C ILE A 34 -8.68 7.58 -14.71
N PHE A 35 -7.49 8.15 -14.78
CA PHE A 35 -6.56 8.00 -15.91
C PHE A 35 -5.26 7.35 -15.45
N GLU A 36 -4.85 6.30 -16.14
CA GLU A 36 -3.60 5.58 -15.91
C GLU A 36 -2.80 5.50 -17.21
N ARG A 37 -1.51 5.84 -17.16
CA ARG A 37 -0.64 5.85 -18.35
C ARG A 37 -0.31 4.45 -18.90
N ALA A 38 -0.33 3.43 -18.04
CA ALA A 38 -0.02 2.04 -18.38
C ALA A 38 -1.20 1.12 -18.07
N THR A 39 -1.03 0.20 -17.13
CA THR A 39 -2.07 -0.71 -16.64
C THR A 39 -2.36 -0.43 -15.17
N TRP A 40 -3.52 -0.85 -14.70
CA TRP A 40 -3.88 -0.72 -13.29
C TRP A 40 -2.82 -1.34 -12.38
N ALA A 41 -2.51 -0.68 -11.29
CA ALA A 41 -1.51 -1.09 -10.30
C ALA A 41 -0.06 -1.16 -10.78
N ALA A 42 0.29 -0.76 -12.01
CA ALA A 42 1.61 -0.96 -12.64
C ALA A 42 2.81 -0.47 -11.81
N GLY A 43 2.61 0.52 -10.93
CA GLY A 43 3.65 1.05 -10.04
C GLY A 43 3.79 0.25 -8.74
N THR A 44 3.89 0.96 -7.62
CA THR A 44 4.07 0.39 -6.27
C THR A 44 2.93 -0.53 -5.84
N SER A 45 1.72 -0.34 -6.38
CA SER A 45 0.51 -1.07 -5.98
C SER A 45 0.48 -2.56 -6.38
N GLN A 46 1.42 -3.03 -7.22
CA GLN A 46 1.63 -4.46 -7.47
C GLN A 46 2.96 -4.98 -6.91
N ARG A 47 3.72 -4.13 -6.22
CA ARG A 47 5.09 -4.42 -5.75
C ARG A 47 5.23 -4.27 -4.23
N SER A 48 4.13 -4.40 -3.50
CA SER A 48 4.12 -4.36 -2.04
C SER A 48 4.50 -5.70 -1.42
N SER A 49 4.53 -5.76 -0.09
CA SER A 49 4.73 -7.02 0.65
C SER A 49 3.49 -7.94 0.65
N LYS A 50 2.45 -7.66 -0.16
CA LYS A 50 1.23 -8.48 -0.26
C LYS A 50 0.47 -8.66 1.06
N LEU A 51 0.65 -7.76 2.03
CA LEU A 51 0.08 -7.84 3.36
C LEU A 51 -0.93 -6.72 3.64
N ILE A 52 -2.05 -7.10 4.23
CA ILE A 52 -3.06 -6.22 4.79
C ILE A 52 -2.94 -6.29 6.31
N HIS A 53 -2.20 -5.36 6.90
CA HIS A 53 -1.81 -5.44 8.29
C HIS A 53 -1.91 -4.09 9.02
N GLY A 54 -2.08 -4.14 10.35
CA GLY A 54 -2.14 -2.94 11.17
C GLY A 54 -0.79 -2.27 11.41
N GLY A 55 0.32 -2.96 11.14
CA GLY A 55 1.66 -2.40 11.33
C GLY A 55 2.12 -2.43 12.78
N LEU A 56 2.22 -3.61 13.39
CA LEU A 56 2.67 -3.83 14.77
C LEU A 56 3.93 -3.03 15.14
N ARG A 57 4.89 -2.91 14.20
CA ARG A 57 6.15 -2.16 14.41
C ARG A 57 5.95 -0.67 14.69
N TYR A 58 4.87 -0.06 14.20
CA TYR A 58 4.62 1.37 14.42
C TYR A 58 4.21 1.70 15.87
N LEU A 59 3.86 0.69 16.68
CA LEU A 59 3.65 0.87 18.11
C LEU A 59 4.93 1.30 18.84
N GLU A 60 6.11 0.90 18.34
CA GLU A 60 7.40 1.27 18.91
C GLU A 60 7.74 2.74 18.71
N THR A 61 7.19 3.36 17.69
CA THR A 61 7.33 4.80 17.41
C THR A 61 6.09 5.59 17.82
N ALA A 62 5.25 5.02 18.70
CA ALA A 62 4.03 5.63 19.25
C ALA A 62 3.01 6.12 18.19
N GLN A 63 3.01 5.55 16.98
CA GLN A 63 2.07 5.89 15.92
C GLN A 63 0.72 5.15 16.11
N PHE A 64 0.09 5.34 17.27
CA PHE A 64 -1.13 4.59 17.65
C PHE A 64 -2.32 4.87 16.74
N SER A 65 -2.51 6.11 16.31
CA SER A 65 -3.58 6.50 15.38
C SER A 65 -3.45 5.75 14.05
N LEU A 66 -2.22 5.68 13.50
CA LEU A 66 -1.93 4.97 12.26
C LEU A 66 -2.23 3.46 12.36
N VAL A 67 -1.86 2.85 13.50
CA VAL A 67 -2.15 1.42 13.77
C VAL A 67 -3.65 1.21 13.90
N PHE A 68 -4.34 2.06 14.66
CA PHE A 68 -5.79 1.97 14.85
C PHE A 68 -6.56 2.05 13.53
N HIS A 69 -6.26 3.05 12.69
CA HIS A 69 -6.91 3.17 11.38
C HIS A 69 -6.58 1.99 10.48
N SER A 70 -5.32 1.54 10.43
CA SER A 70 -4.92 0.38 9.64
C SER A 70 -5.63 -0.91 10.08
N LEU A 71 -5.83 -1.12 11.38
CA LEU A 71 -6.56 -2.28 11.91
C LEU A 71 -8.05 -2.24 11.55
N ARG A 72 -8.68 -1.07 11.57
CA ARG A 72 -10.07 -0.89 11.13
C ARG A 72 -10.23 -1.17 9.64
N GLU A 73 -9.34 -0.62 8.82
CA GLU A 73 -9.35 -0.86 7.37
C GLU A 73 -9.06 -2.33 7.03
N ARG A 74 -8.13 -2.99 7.75
CA ARG A 74 -7.91 -4.43 7.62
C ARG A 74 -9.20 -5.22 7.87
N ALA A 75 -9.88 -4.93 8.99
CA ALA A 75 -11.14 -5.60 9.33
C ALA A 75 -12.23 -5.35 8.27
N GLN A 76 -12.23 -4.15 7.67
CA GLN A 76 -13.14 -3.77 6.60
C GLN A 76 -12.85 -4.59 5.32
N LEU A 77 -11.58 -4.66 4.90
CA LEU A 77 -11.16 -5.40 3.71
C LEU A 77 -11.45 -6.89 3.82
N LEU A 78 -11.22 -7.51 4.98
CA LEU A 78 -11.55 -8.91 5.21
C LEU A 78 -13.05 -9.21 5.07
N ARG A 79 -13.91 -8.23 5.33
CA ARG A 79 -15.38 -8.37 5.15
C ARG A 79 -15.80 -8.09 3.71
N ASN A 80 -15.26 -7.05 3.10
CA ASN A 80 -15.71 -6.58 1.80
C ASN A 80 -15.04 -7.31 0.63
N ALA A 81 -13.85 -7.91 0.86
CA ALA A 81 -13.05 -8.57 -0.17
C ALA A 81 -12.59 -9.98 0.27
N PRO A 82 -13.50 -10.88 0.69
CA PRO A 82 -13.12 -12.17 1.28
C PRO A 82 -12.37 -13.10 0.31
N GLU A 83 -12.59 -12.94 -1.00
CA GLU A 83 -11.89 -13.71 -2.05
C GLU A 83 -10.51 -13.12 -2.39
N LEU A 84 -10.28 -11.86 -2.07
CA LEU A 84 -9.03 -11.13 -2.37
C LEU A 84 -8.13 -10.99 -1.14
N VAL A 85 -8.70 -10.93 0.06
CA VAL A 85 -7.98 -10.72 1.31
C VAL A 85 -8.30 -11.86 2.27
N ARG A 86 -7.31 -12.68 2.56
CA ARG A 86 -7.46 -13.82 3.47
C ARG A 86 -6.73 -13.59 4.79
N PRO A 87 -7.28 -14.05 5.93
CA PRO A 87 -6.54 -14.07 7.18
C PRO A 87 -5.38 -15.07 7.10
N VAL A 88 -4.24 -14.71 7.63
CA VAL A 88 -3.03 -15.54 7.67
C VAL A 88 -2.36 -15.43 9.04
N PRO A 89 -1.86 -16.54 9.63
CA PRO A 89 -1.13 -16.48 10.88
C PRO A 89 0.26 -15.90 10.66
N PHE A 90 0.69 -15.05 11.59
CA PHE A 90 2.02 -14.49 11.68
C PHE A 90 2.75 -15.11 12.87
N TYR A 91 3.99 -15.47 12.67
CA TYR A 91 4.89 -16.03 13.67
C TYR A 91 6.04 -15.08 13.94
N ILE A 92 6.25 -14.74 15.21
CA ILE A 92 7.38 -13.92 15.67
C ILE A 92 8.31 -14.80 16.49
N PRO A 93 9.35 -15.36 15.90
CA PRO A 93 10.38 -16.10 16.61
C PRO A 93 11.30 -15.12 17.37
N ILE A 94 11.56 -15.39 18.64
CA ILE A 94 12.39 -14.58 19.50
C ILE A 94 13.55 -15.42 20.02
N TYR A 95 14.76 -15.02 19.63
CA TYR A 95 16.00 -15.68 20.02
C TYR A 95 16.72 -14.91 21.13
N LYS A 96 17.77 -15.52 21.70
CA LYS A 96 18.60 -14.89 22.72
C LYS A 96 19.26 -13.58 22.24
N ASN A 97 19.56 -13.50 20.95
CA ASN A 97 20.25 -12.39 20.28
C ASN A 97 19.32 -11.40 19.55
N THR A 98 17.99 -11.58 19.57
CA THR A 98 17.07 -10.60 18.98
C THR A 98 16.99 -9.32 19.84
N SER A 99 16.68 -8.20 19.19
CA SER A 99 16.58 -6.89 19.85
C SER A 99 15.48 -6.86 20.90
N ARG A 100 14.38 -7.56 20.66
CA ARG A 100 13.20 -7.55 21.53
C ARG A 100 13.09 -8.82 22.35
N ARG A 101 12.70 -8.64 23.60
CA ARG A 101 12.48 -9.73 24.55
C ARG A 101 11.03 -10.23 24.48
N PRO A 102 10.75 -11.49 24.91
CA PRO A 102 9.38 -12.05 24.85
C PRO A 102 8.31 -11.19 25.53
N TRP A 103 8.64 -10.52 26.63
CA TRP A 103 7.68 -9.67 27.34
C TRP A 103 7.33 -8.40 26.55
N GLN A 104 8.29 -7.82 25.81
CA GLN A 104 8.05 -6.64 24.96
C GLN A 104 7.11 -6.97 23.79
N ILE A 105 7.36 -8.11 23.12
CA ILE A 105 6.47 -8.58 22.05
C ILE A 105 5.08 -8.87 22.60
N ARG A 106 4.98 -9.49 23.78
CA ARG A 106 3.68 -9.73 24.42
C ARG A 106 2.94 -8.42 24.72
N ALA A 107 3.62 -7.42 25.26
CA ALA A 107 3.04 -6.10 25.53
C ALA A 107 2.57 -5.43 24.24
N GLY A 108 3.39 -5.43 23.18
CA GLY A 108 3.04 -4.89 21.87
C GLY A 108 1.82 -5.60 21.24
N LEU A 109 1.77 -6.93 21.29
CA LEU A 109 0.63 -7.71 20.79
C LEU A 109 -0.65 -7.49 21.62
N THR A 110 -0.50 -7.28 22.95
CA THR A 110 -1.65 -6.92 23.80
C THR A 110 -2.23 -5.57 23.40
N LEU A 111 -1.38 -4.57 23.17
CA LEU A 111 -1.82 -3.26 22.70
C LEU A 111 -2.44 -3.34 21.29
N TYR A 112 -1.83 -4.12 20.40
CA TYR A 112 -2.36 -4.38 19.07
C TYR A 112 -3.77 -5.01 19.11
N TYR A 113 -3.98 -5.97 20.00
CA TYR A 113 -5.28 -6.57 20.28
C TYR A 113 -6.31 -5.53 20.76
N LEU A 114 -5.94 -4.71 21.75
CA LEU A 114 -6.81 -3.66 22.25
C LEU A 114 -7.21 -2.65 21.18
N LEU A 115 -6.24 -2.20 20.37
CA LEU A 115 -6.48 -1.28 19.24
C LEU A 115 -7.32 -1.90 18.14
N SER A 116 -7.32 -3.23 17.99
CA SER A 116 -8.18 -3.93 17.02
C SER A 116 -9.65 -4.02 17.44
N GLY A 117 -9.99 -3.57 18.65
CA GLY A 117 -11.35 -3.69 19.21
C GLY A 117 -11.74 -5.11 19.61
N GLY A 118 -10.76 -6.01 19.87
CA GLY A 118 -11.02 -7.38 20.31
C GLY A 118 -11.62 -8.30 19.24
N GLY A 119 -11.57 -7.91 17.97
CA GLY A 119 -12.10 -8.73 16.87
C GLY A 119 -11.36 -10.08 16.72
N PRO A 120 -11.90 -11.03 15.94
CA PRO A 120 -11.39 -12.41 15.86
C PRO A 120 -9.93 -12.53 15.42
N LEU A 121 -9.43 -11.57 14.64
CA LEU A 121 -8.01 -11.50 14.26
C LEU A 121 -7.11 -10.79 15.28
N GLY A 122 -7.68 -10.23 16.36
CA GLY A 122 -6.91 -9.58 17.41
C GLY A 122 -6.20 -10.56 18.35
N HIS A 123 -6.66 -11.79 18.45
CA HIS A 123 -6.11 -12.77 19.38
C HIS A 123 -4.69 -13.17 18.99
N PHE A 124 -3.85 -13.33 20.02
CA PHE A 124 -2.49 -13.84 19.88
C PHE A 124 -2.21 -14.87 20.97
N ARG A 125 -1.24 -15.73 20.73
CA ARG A 125 -0.76 -16.71 21.71
C ARG A 125 0.74 -16.92 21.62
N LYS A 126 1.33 -17.35 22.73
CA LYS A 126 2.67 -17.91 22.73
C LYS A 126 2.56 -19.39 22.41
N LEU A 127 3.31 -19.88 21.40
CA LEU A 127 3.36 -21.30 21.09
C LEU A 127 4.06 -22.08 22.22
N LYS A 128 3.57 -23.30 22.45
CA LYS A 128 4.28 -24.25 23.30
C LYS A 128 5.53 -24.78 22.56
N LYS A 129 6.56 -25.21 23.30
CA LYS A 129 7.80 -25.71 22.68
C LYS A 129 7.56 -26.94 21.79
N GLU A 130 6.60 -27.75 22.17
CA GLU A 130 6.19 -28.96 21.42
C GLU A 130 5.59 -28.64 20.05
N GLU A 131 5.16 -27.38 19.81
CA GLU A 131 4.62 -26.94 18.52
C GLU A 131 5.71 -26.44 17.55
N TRP A 132 6.93 -26.18 18.05
CA TRP A 132 7.99 -25.56 17.26
C TRP A 132 8.48 -26.43 16.10
N HIS A 133 8.42 -27.76 16.23
CA HIS A 133 8.80 -28.68 15.16
C HIS A 133 7.91 -28.56 13.90
N ASN A 134 6.74 -27.95 14.04
CA ASN A 134 5.79 -27.72 12.94
C ASN A 134 6.01 -26.38 12.20
N LEU A 135 7.06 -25.61 12.50
CA LEU A 135 7.29 -24.28 11.95
C LEU A 135 8.19 -24.30 10.69
N ASP A 136 7.85 -25.15 9.71
CA ASP A 136 8.50 -25.20 8.38
C ASP A 136 10.03 -25.37 8.41
N GLY A 137 10.58 -25.98 9.48
CA GLY A 137 12.02 -26.14 9.66
C GLY A 137 12.73 -24.90 10.22
N LEU A 138 12.00 -24.03 10.90
CA LEU A 138 12.59 -22.87 11.63
C LEU A 138 13.70 -23.36 12.58
N ASP A 139 14.87 -22.72 12.54
CA ASP A 139 15.95 -23.04 13.49
C ASP A 139 15.49 -22.77 14.93
N THR A 140 15.62 -23.78 15.77
CA THR A 140 15.24 -23.71 17.19
C THR A 140 16.42 -23.44 18.12
N ASN A 141 17.65 -23.37 17.59
CA ASN A 141 18.84 -23.10 18.39
C ASN A 141 18.80 -21.68 18.98
N GLY A 142 18.80 -21.58 20.30
CA GLY A 142 18.70 -20.30 21.00
C GLY A 142 17.31 -19.64 20.96
N LEU A 143 16.30 -20.32 20.39
CA LEU A 143 14.92 -19.84 20.37
C LEU A 143 14.35 -19.80 21.81
N GLN A 144 13.78 -18.66 22.20
CA GLN A 144 13.21 -18.44 23.53
C GLN A 144 11.68 -18.49 23.55
N ALA A 145 11.07 -18.00 22.47
CA ALA A 145 9.62 -17.96 22.33
C ALA A 145 9.23 -17.79 20.88
N VAL A 146 8.02 -18.25 20.53
CA VAL A 146 7.33 -17.89 19.28
C VAL A 146 5.95 -17.38 19.64
N PHE A 147 5.61 -16.20 19.18
CA PHE A 147 4.25 -15.67 19.27
C PHE A 147 3.55 -15.83 17.94
N GLN A 148 2.29 -16.20 18.00
CA GLN A 148 1.37 -16.27 16.85
C GLN A 148 0.29 -15.20 17.00
N TYR A 149 0.06 -14.42 15.93
CA TYR A 149 -1.06 -13.50 15.81
C TYR A 149 -1.61 -13.56 14.39
N TRP A 150 -2.61 -12.76 14.04
CA TRP A 150 -3.26 -12.83 12.73
C TRP A 150 -3.31 -11.45 12.07
N ASP A 151 -3.00 -11.45 10.76
CA ASP A 151 -3.23 -10.31 9.87
C ASP A 151 -3.75 -10.79 8.51
N GLY A 152 -3.86 -9.92 7.52
CA GLY A 152 -4.34 -10.27 6.19
C GLY A 152 -3.21 -10.44 5.17
N GLN A 153 -3.45 -11.30 4.17
CA GLN A 153 -2.64 -11.41 2.97
C GLN A 153 -3.52 -11.20 1.74
N THR A 154 -2.97 -10.56 0.70
CA THR A 154 -3.67 -10.27 -0.55
C THR A 154 -2.73 -10.35 -1.75
N ASP A 155 -3.27 -10.48 -2.95
CA ASP A 155 -2.61 -9.99 -4.15
C ASP A 155 -2.97 -8.52 -4.32
N ASP A 156 -1.99 -7.65 -4.18
CA ASP A 156 -2.17 -6.19 -4.19
C ASP A 156 -2.59 -5.65 -5.57
N ARG A 157 -2.17 -6.31 -6.65
CA ARG A 157 -2.61 -5.99 -8.00
C ARG A 157 -4.10 -6.32 -8.17
N LEU A 158 -4.50 -7.56 -7.86
CA LEU A 158 -5.90 -7.99 -7.99
C LEU A 158 -6.82 -7.16 -7.08
N LEU A 159 -6.37 -6.82 -5.87
CA LEU A 159 -7.13 -5.93 -4.99
C LEU A 159 -7.30 -4.53 -5.61
N THR A 160 -6.24 -3.94 -6.17
CA THR A 160 -6.30 -2.63 -6.81
C THR A 160 -7.24 -2.64 -8.02
N GLU A 161 -7.16 -3.67 -8.87
CA GLU A 161 -8.03 -3.86 -10.02
C GLU A 161 -9.50 -3.98 -9.60
N ALA A 162 -9.79 -4.74 -8.55
CA ALA A 162 -11.15 -4.88 -8.01
C ALA A 162 -11.71 -3.55 -7.46
N VAL A 163 -10.87 -2.69 -6.90
CA VAL A 163 -11.28 -1.35 -6.47
C VAL A 163 -11.61 -0.46 -7.66
N VAL A 164 -10.83 -0.53 -8.76
CA VAL A 164 -11.14 0.18 -10.01
C VAL A 164 -12.45 -0.31 -10.61
N ASP A 165 -12.67 -1.63 -10.66
CA ASP A 165 -13.90 -2.21 -11.20
C ASP A 165 -15.12 -1.79 -10.37
N SER A 166 -14.97 -1.76 -9.03
CA SER A 166 -16.00 -1.23 -8.15
C SER A 166 -16.28 0.27 -8.40
N ALA A 167 -15.24 1.07 -8.66
CA ALA A 167 -15.41 2.48 -9.05
C ALA A 167 -16.21 2.59 -10.35
N ALA A 168 -15.90 1.78 -11.37
CA ALA A 168 -16.60 1.76 -12.65
C ALA A 168 -18.07 1.34 -12.48
N GLN A 169 -18.35 0.31 -11.68
CA GLN A 169 -19.72 -0.13 -11.37
C GLN A 169 -20.54 0.97 -10.67
N LEU A 170 -19.89 1.84 -9.90
CA LEU A 170 -20.50 3.00 -9.24
C LEU A 170 -20.62 4.23 -10.16
N GLY A 171 -20.14 4.13 -11.41
CA GLY A 171 -20.28 5.15 -12.44
C GLY A 171 -19.04 6.00 -12.71
N ALA A 172 -17.87 5.65 -12.17
CA ALA A 172 -16.63 6.28 -12.59
C ALA A 172 -16.23 5.83 -14.01
N GLN A 173 -15.72 6.74 -14.82
CA GLN A 173 -15.10 6.38 -16.09
C GLN A 173 -13.63 6.03 -15.88
N THR A 174 -13.15 4.96 -16.51
CA THR A 174 -11.82 4.41 -16.26
C THR A 174 -11.03 4.29 -17.56
N PHE A 175 -9.82 4.86 -17.59
CA PHE A 175 -8.98 4.95 -18.78
C PHE A 175 -7.56 4.45 -18.52
N THR A 176 -7.08 3.49 -19.30
CA THR A 176 -5.68 3.05 -19.34
C THR A 176 -5.02 3.44 -20.64
N GLY A 177 -3.69 3.58 -20.67
CA GLY A 177 -2.95 4.09 -21.81
C GLY A 177 -3.11 5.59 -22.03
N TRP A 178 -3.49 6.35 -20.98
CA TRP A 178 -3.67 7.79 -21.00
C TRP A 178 -2.59 8.48 -20.17
N GLU A 179 -1.56 9.00 -20.82
CA GLU A 179 -0.49 9.74 -20.16
C GLU A 179 -0.81 11.24 -20.14
N LEU A 180 -0.86 11.84 -18.95
CA LEU A 180 -1.03 13.29 -18.82
C LEU A 180 0.19 14.02 -19.41
N LEU A 181 -0.04 14.88 -20.40
CA LEU A 181 0.96 15.78 -20.98
C LEU A 181 1.02 17.10 -20.21
N GLU A 182 -0.15 17.75 -20.05
CA GLU A 182 -0.29 19.01 -19.34
C GLU A 182 -1.69 19.17 -18.73
N ALA A 183 -1.78 19.99 -17.70
CA ALA A 183 -3.04 20.44 -17.12
C ALA A 183 -3.03 21.96 -16.97
N LYS A 184 -3.87 22.66 -17.72
CA LYS A 184 -4.02 24.12 -17.67
C LYS A 184 -5.17 24.53 -16.77
N LYS A 185 -4.91 25.47 -15.86
CA LYS A 185 -5.94 26.02 -14.99
C LYS A 185 -6.91 26.89 -15.80
N ASN A 186 -8.20 26.77 -15.50
CA ASN A 186 -9.25 27.62 -16.06
C ASN A 186 -10.15 28.14 -14.93
N GLU A 187 -11.20 28.91 -15.28
CA GLU A 187 -12.12 29.50 -14.31
C GLU A 187 -12.75 28.42 -13.40
N ASP A 188 -13.22 27.33 -13.98
CA ASP A 188 -13.98 26.28 -13.28
C ASP A 188 -13.12 25.15 -12.72
N GLY A 189 -11.83 25.04 -13.08
CA GLY A 189 -10.97 23.94 -12.65
C GLY A 189 -9.74 23.76 -13.53
N TYR A 190 -9.69 22.65 -14.28
CA TYR A 190 -8.56 22.30 -15.14
C TYR A 190 -9.02 21.74 -16.49
N SER A 191 -8.25 22.07 -17.54
CA SER A 191 -8.27 21.42 -18.84
C SER A 191 -7.03 20.56 -18.98
N LEU A 192 -7.22 19.25 -19.13
CA LEU A 192 -6.18 18.23 -19.19
C LEU A 192 -5.97 17.79 -20.63
N THR A 193 -4.72 17.65 -21.04
CA THR A 193 -4.33 17.08 -22.35
C THR A 193 -3.59 15.77 -22.08
N PHE A 194 -4.02 14.68 -22.75
CA PHE A 194 -3.44 13.37 -22.64
C PHE A 194 -2.87 12.89 -23.96
N ASN A 195 -1.75 12.15 -23.89
CA ASN A 195 -1.29 11.30 -24.99
C ASN A 195 -1.92 9.92 -24.86
N THR A 196 -2.51 9.42 -25.94
CA THR A 196 -3.12 8.09 -26.02
C THR A 196 -2.71 7.39 -27.32
N ALA A 197 -3.00 6.10 -27.44
CA ALA A 197 -2.73 5.34 -28.67
C ALA A 197 -3.42 5.93 -29.91
N ASP A 198 -4.57 6.63 -29.70
CA ASP A 198 -5.36 7.25 -30.77
C ASP A 198 -5.04 8.76 -30.97
N GLY A 199 -3.92 9.23 -30.40
CA GLY A 199 -3.52 10.63 -30.42
C GLY A 199 -3.94 11.40 -29.18
N GLU A 200 -3.87 12.74 -29.24
CA GLU A 200 -4.20 13.60 -28.12
C GLU A 200 -5.71 13.57 -27.81
N ARG A 201 -6.01 13.53 -26.50
CA ARG A 201 -7.38 13.61 -25.96
C ARG A 201 -7.46 14.66 -24.86
N ARG A 202 -8.65 15.22 -24.66
CA ARG A 202 -8.87 16.26 -23.67
C ARG A 202 -9.91 15.86 -22.63
N CYS A 203 -9.71 16.36 -21.40
CA CYS A 203 -10.67 16.23 -20.34
C CYS A 203 -10.75 17.57 -19.58
N HIS A 204 -11.97 18.00 -19.25
CA HIS A 204 -12.24 19.16 -18.40
C HIS A 204 -12.80 18.70 -17.06
N CYS A 205 -12.24 19.21 -15.96
CA CYS A 205 -12.68 18.84 -14.62
C CYS A 205 -12.78 20.06 -13.70
N LYS A 206 -13.65 19.96 -12.68
CA LYS A 206 -13.76 20.96 -11.62
C LYS A 206 -12.63 20.81 -10.59
N SER A 207 -12.27 19.60 -10.26
CA SER A 207 -11.16 19.28 -9.34
C SER A 207 -10.27 18.19 -9.92
N LEU A 208 -8.96 18.38 -9.79
CA LEU A 208 -7.92 17.46 -10.23
C LEU A 208 -7.27 16.80 -9.02
N VAL A 209 -7.09 15.48 -9.05
CA VAL A 209 -6.36 14.74 -8.02
C VAL A 209 -5.14 14.08 -8.64
N ASN A 210 -3.95 14.44 -8.15
CA ASN A 210 -2.70 13.79 -8.48
C ASN A 210 -2.44 12.65 -7.48
N ALA A 211 -2.68 11.41 -7.88
CA ALA A 211 -2.49 10.19 -7.10
C ALA A 211 -1.42 9.28 -7.72
N THR A 212 -0.41 9.86 -8.37
CA THR A 212 0.60 9.15 -9.16
C THR A 212 1.74 8.52 -8.32
N GLY A 213 1.59 8.50 -6.98
CA GLY A 213 2.53 7.83 -6.09
C GLY A 213 3.97 8.35 -6.24
N PRO A 214 4.96 7.51 -6.60
CA PRO A 214 6.35 7.96 -6.74
C PRO A 214 6.58 9.08 -7.78
N TRP A 215 5.67 9.22 -8.74
CA TRP A 215 5.73 10.26 -9.79
C TRP A 215 5.01 11.56 -9.42
N VAL A 216 4.52 11.70 -8.18
CA VAL A 216 3.68 12.83 -7.77
C VAL A 216 4.32 14.19 -8.08
N ASN A 217 5.60 14.40 -7.77
CA ASN A 217 6.28 15.66 -8.04
C ASN A 217 6.54 15.88 -9.54
N GLN A 218 6.88 14.83 -10.30
CA GLN A 218 7.03 14.93 -11.76
C GLN A 218 5.70 15.27 -12.43
N THR A 219 4.60 14.67 -11.98
CA THR A 219 3.26 14.98 -12.48
C THR A 219 2.87 16.41 -12.12
N SER A 220 3.19 16.88 -10.92
CA SER A 220 2.91 18.27 -10.50
C SER A 220 3.59 19.31 -11.40
N GLN A 221 4.76 19.01 -11.98
CA GLN A 221 5.44 19.89 -12.93
C GLN A 221 4.68 20.06 -14.26
N ARG A 222 3.76 19.14 -14.58
CA ARG A 222 2.89 19.20 -15.78
C ARG A 222 1.56 19.93 -15.50
N ILE A 223 1.35 20.39 -14.28
CA ILE A 223 0.11 21.01 -13.83
C ILE A 223 0.35 22.49 -13.53
N GLU A 224 -0.34 23.36 -14.25
CA GLU A 224 -0.27 24.80 -14.04
C GLU A 224 -0.79 25.15 -12.64
N ASN A 225 -0.03 25.97 -11.89
CA ASN A 225 -0.36 26.35 -10.51
C ASN A 225 -0.69 25.13 -9.62
N ALA A 226 0.06 24.03 -9.79
CA ALA A 226 -0.02 22.90 -8.87
C ALA A 226 0.13 23.38 -7.43
N ALA A 227 -0.52 22.69 -6.49
CA ALA A 227 -0.25 22.89 -5.07
C ALA A 227 1.26 22.80 -4.80
N MET A 228 1.73 23.47 -3.74
CA MET A 228 3.13 23.38 -3.33
C MET A 228 3.56 21.92 -3.29
N THR A 229 4.70 21.61 -3.89
CA THR A 229 5.27 20.26 -3.84
C THR A 229 6.01 20.06 -2.52
N GLU A 230 5.83 18.88 -1.93
CA GLU A 230 6.58 18.51 -0.73
C GLU A 230 7.93 17.90 -1.12
N GLU A 231 8.96 18.18 -0.33
CA GLU A 231 10.22 17.47 -0.49
C GLU A 231 10.07 16.02 -0.03
N ILE A 232 10.17 15.11 -0.97
CA ILE A 232 10.03 13.68 -0.73
C ILE A 232 11.36 12.95 -0.96
N GLU A 233 11.49 11.84 -0.28
CA GLU A 233 12.53 10.85 -0.53
C GLU A 233 11.88 9.54 -0.96
N LEU A 234 12.39 8.97 -2.05
CA LEU A 234 11.95 7.66 -2.53
C LEU A 234 12.75 6.58 -1.80
N VAL A 235 12.05 5.60 -1.25
CA VAL A 235 12.67 4.48 -0.54
C VAL A 235 12.31 3.18 -1.24
N ARG A 236 13.32 2.53 -1.82
CA ARG A 236 13.17 1.25 -2.49
C ARG A 236 13.00 0.13 -1.47
N GLY A 237 12.01 -0.73 -1.71
CA GLY A 237 11.79 -1.96 -0.97
C GLY A 237 11.72 -3.13 -1.92
N SER A 238 12.70 -4.02 -1.82
CA SER A 238 12.85 -5.18 -2.69
C SER A 238 12.28 -6.44 -2.07
N HIS A 239 11.76 -7.31 -2.92
CA HIS A 239 11.21 -8.61 -2.56
C HIS A 239 11.78 -9.66 -3.51
N ILE A 240 11.91 -10.88 -3.01
CA ILE A 240 12.32 -12.05 -3.80
C ILE A 240 11.31 -13.19 -3.61
N VAL A 241 11.12 -13.98 -4.64
CA VAL A 241 10.44 -15.27 -4.58
C VAL A 241 11.47 -16.37 -4.72
N VAL A 242 11.44 -17.32 -3.82
CA VAL A 242 12.43 -18.42 -3.80
C VAL A 242 11.75 -19.78 -3.84
N ASP A 243 12.46 -20.76 -4.43
CA ASP A 243 12.03 -22.16 -4.51
C ASP A 243 12.21 -22.87 -3.15
N LYS A 244 11.42 -22.46 -2.21
CA LYS A 244 11.25 -23.07 -0.89
C LYS A 244 9.82 -22.85 -0.46
N ARG A 245 9.14 -23.84 0.05
CA ARG A 245 7.75 -23.70 0.51
C ARG A 245 7.71 -23.53 2.02
N LEU A 246 7.24 -22.38 2.48
CA LEU A 246 6.79 -22.17 3.86
C LEU A 246 5.26 -22.23 3.86
N GLY A 247 4.67 -23.21 4.52
CA GLY A 247 3.22 -23.49 4.44
C GLY A 247 2.41 -22.98 5.61
N ARG A 248 3.04 -22.69 6.76
CA ARG A 248 2.34 -22.38 8.01
C ARG A 248 1.79 -20.94 8.07
N GLY A 249 2.47 -19.99 7.46
CA GLY A 249 2.07 -18.57 7.50
C GLY A 249 3.24 -17.63 7.31
N VAL A 250 3.09 -16.43 7.80
CA VAL A 250 4.07 -15.34 7.67
C VAL A 250 5.04 -15.35 8.85
N TYR A 251 6.32 -15.41 8.58
CA TYR A 251 7.37 -15.31 9.60
C TYR A 251 7.91 -13.88 9.65
N TYR A 252 7.85 -13.26 10.80
CA TYR A 252 8.49 -11.97 11.08
C TYR A 252 9.90 -12.23 11.59
N MET A 253 10.88 -12.04 10.74
CA MET A 253 12.30 -12.27 11.03
C MET A 253 13.02 -10.95 11.30
N GLU A 254 13.91 -10.94 12.28
CA GLU A 254 14.82 -9.82 12.53
C GLU A 254 16.15 -10.13 11.83
N ALA A 255 16.45 -9.44 10.73
CA ALA A 255 17.66 -9.69 9.94
C ALA A 255 18.93 -9.60 10.80
N PRO A 256 19.85 -10.55 10.73
CA PRO A 256 21.04 -10.60 11.61
C PRO A 256 21.97 -9.40 11.43
N SER A 257 22.06 -8.86 10.21
CA SER A 257 23.03 -7.82 9.85
C SER A 257 22.66 -6.43 10.38
N ASP A 258 21.37 -6.07 10.36
CA ASP A 258 20.90 -4.70 10.65
C ASP A 258 19.68 -4.61 11.58
N ARG A 259 19.20 -5.74 12.08
CA ARG A 259 18.05 -5.85 13.00
C ARG A 259 16.72 -5.41 12.37
N ARG A 260 16.62 -5.30 11.06
CA ARG A 260 15.39 -4.94 10.37
C ARG A 260 14.41 -6.11 10.30
N ALA A 261 13.14 -5.76 10.24
CA ALA A 261 12.09 -6.73 10.01
C ALA A 261 12.03 -7.15 8.55
N VAL A 262 12.18 -8.44 8.30
CA VAL A 262 11.97 -9.10 7.01
C VAL A 262 10.86 -10.13 7.19
N PHE A 263 9.93 -10.18 6.26
CA PHE A 263 8.88 -11.21 6.26
C PHE A 263 9.23 -12.31 5.27
N ALA A 264 8.96 -13.57 5.67
CA ALA A 264 8.90 -14.70 4.75
C ALA A 264 7.50 -15.29 4.82
N MET A 265 6.86 -15.54 3.67
CA MET A 265 5.46 -15.94 3.62
C MET A 265 5.15 -16.86 2.44
N PRO A 266 4.10 -17.68 2.55
CA PRO A 266 3.63 -18.48 1.43
C PRO A 266 3.23 -17.59 0.24
N TRP A 267 3.67 -17.96 -0.97
CA TRP A 267 3.29 -17.31 -2.21
C TRP A 267 3.16 -18.34 -3.33
N GLY A 268 1.96 -18.84 -3.56
CA GLY A 268 1.73 -20.01 -4.38
C GLY A 268 2.47 -21.23 -3.80
N GLU A 269 3.26 -21.93 -4.62
CA GLU A 269 4.11 -23.05 -4.21
C GLU A 269 5.49 -22.60 -3.69
N HIS A 270 5.76 -21.30 -3.67
CA HIS A 270 7.03 -20.69 -3.32
C HIS A 270 6.94 -19.87 -2.03
N THR A 271 8.03 -19.22 -1.67
CA THR A 271 8.10 -18.27 -0.56
C THR A 271 8.47 -16.88 -1.06
N LEU A 272 7.65 -15.92 -0.72
CA LEU A 272 7.95 -14.49 -0.86
C LEU A 272 8.72 -14.00 0.36
N VAL A 273 9.87 -13.35 0.13
CA VAL A 273 10.71 -12.78 1.19
C VAL A 273 10.90 -11.27 0.94
N GLY A 274 10.72 -10.46 1.94
CA GLY A 274 10.89 -9.00 1.88
C GLY A 274 10.51 -8.33 3.20
N THR A 275 10.89 -7.11 3.35
CA THR A 275 11.36 -6.17 2.34
C THR A 275 12.67 -5.53 2.77
N THR A 276 13.46 -5.07 1.80
CA THR A 276 14.58 -4.16 2.05
C THR A 276 14.10 -2.71 2.23
N GLU A 277 15.02 -1.79 2.53
CA GLU A 277 14.71 -0.36 2.68
C GLU A 277 15.94 0.47 2.34
N ILE A 278 16.06 0.88 1.08
CA ILE A 278 17.21 1.59 0.52
C ILE A 278 16.75 2.94 -0.02
N ILE A 279 17.41 4.03 0.35
CA ILE A 279 17.16 5.34 -0.24
C ILE A 279 17.47 5.26 -1.74
N HIS A 280 16.50 5.67 -2.56
CA HIS A 280 16.58 5.62 -4.01
C HIS A 280 16.69 7.04 -4.58
N ARG A 281 17.70 7.28 -5.40
CA ARG A 281 18.03 8.63 -5.90
C ARG A 281 17.83 8.82 -7.40
N ASP A 282 17.62 7.72 -8.13
CA ASP A 282 17.64 7.70 -9.61
C ASP A 282 16.27 7.95 -10.27
N GLY A 283 15.33 8.53 -9.52
CA GLY A 283 13.96 8.75 -10.03
C GLY A 283 13.07 7.50 -9.94
N PRO A 284 11.77 7.60 -10.29
CA PRO A 284 10.80 6.54 -10.03
C PRO A 284 10.68 5.48 -11.13
N ASP A 285 11.42 5.60 -12.22
CA ASP A 285 11.31 4.70 -13.36
C ASP A 285 12.35 3.55 -13.29
N ASN A 286 12.05 2.42 -13.95
CA ASN A 286 12.94 1.25 -14.11
C ASN A 286 13.51 0.68 -12.80
N ILE A 287 12.66 0.53 -11.80
CA ILE A 287 13.05 0.06 -10.47
C ILE A 287 13.21 -1.46 -10.45
N ALA A 288 14.38 -1.92 -10.05
CA ALA A 288 14.71 -3.33 -9.83
C ALA A 288 15.50 -3.54 -8.54
N PRO A 289 15.46 -4.74 -7.92
CA PRO A 289 16.33 -5.10 -6.82
C PRO A 289 17.79 -5.12 -7.26
N SER A 290 18.70 -4.71 -6.37
CA SER A 290 20.14 -4.94 -6.57
C SER A 290 20.51 -6.37 -6.15
N ASN A 291 21.67 -6.85 -6.63
CA ASN A 291 22.21 -8.15 -6.21
C ASN A 291 22.46 -8.21 -4.70
N ASP A 292 22.88 -7.10 -4.08
CA ASP A 292 23.09 -7.02 -2.63
C ASP A 292 21.77 -7.17 -1.88
N GLU A 293 20.68 -6.58 -2.37
CA GLU A 293 19.34 -6.73 -1.76
C GLU A 293 18.83 -8.18 -1.88
N ILE A 294 19.04 -8.81 -3.03
CA ILE A 294 18.68 -10.22 -3.25
C ILE A 294 19.46 -11.11 -2.27
N THR A 295 20.76 -10.93 -2.19
CA THR A 295 21.65 -11.68 -1.30
C THR A 295 21.25 -11.47 0.17
N TYR A 296 21.01 -10.22 0.58
CA TYR A 296 20.55 -9.89 1.94
C TYR A 296 19.27 -10.64 2.32
N LEU A 297 18.30 -10.70 1.42
CA LEU A 297 17.02 -11.39 1.67
C LEU A 297 17.20 -12.91 1.72
N GLN A 298 18.00 -13.48 0.81
CA GLN A 298 18.32 -14.93 0.81
C GLN A 298 19.09 -15.34 2.08
N ASP A 299 20.08 -14.55 2.49
CA ASP A 299 20.89 -14.83 3.68
C ASP A 299 20.06 -14.68 4.96
N THR A 300 19.15 -13.68 5.02
CA THR A 300 18.20 -13.58 6.11
C THR A 300 17.30 -14.81 6.20
N LEU A 301 16.73 -15.27 5.09
CA LEU A 301 15.90 -16.47 5.07
C LEU A 301 16.70 -17.70 5.53
N SER A 302 17.90 -17.93 4.99
CA SER A 302 18.75 -19.08 5.30
C SER A 302 19.21 -19.11 6.76
N HIS A 303 19.34 -17.95 7.41
CA HIS A 303 19.66 -17.86 8.84
C HIS A 303 18.54 -18.44 9.72
N PHE A 304 17.28 -18.22 9.36
CA PHE A 304 16.13 -18.71 10.13
C PHE A 304 15.68 -20.11 9.69
N PHE A 305 15.91 -20.46 8.45
CA PHE A 305 15.53 -21.75 7.85
C PHE A 305 16.75 -22.41 7.23
N PRO A 306 17.62 -23.03 8.05
CA PRO A 306 18.87 -23.60 7.59
C PRO A 306 18.63 -24.73 6.58
N GLY A 307 19.67 -25.03 5.80
CA GLY A 307 19.66 -26.01 4.71
C GLY A 307 20.27 -25.46 3.44
N GLU A 308 19.95 -26.07 2.32
CA GLU A 308 20.40 -25.60 1.01
C GLU A 308 19.79 -24.23 0.70
N LYS A 309 20.61 -23.30 0.16
CA LYS A 309 20.16 -21.97 -0.23
C LYS A 309 19.14 -22.09 -1.38
N PRO A 310 17.90 -21.65 -1.20
CA PRO A 310 16.88 -21.86 -2.20
C PRO A 310 17.15 -21.02 -3.45
N ALA A 311 16.80 -21.58 -4.62
CA ALA A 311 16.95 -20.92 -5.89
C ALA A 311 16.05 -19.68 -5.96
N LEU A 312 16.54 -18.61 -6.60
CA LEU A 312 15.75 -17.42 -6.90
C LEU A 312 14.81 -17.73 -8.09
N ILE A 313 13.52 -17.48 -7.92
CA ILE A 313 12.49 -17.66 -8.94
C ILE A 313 12.12 -16.31 -9.56
N ASP A 314 11.90 -15.28 -8.72
CA ASP A 314 11.50 -13.95 -9.16
C ASP A 314 11.98 -12.90 -8.17
N ALA A 315 12.09 -11.64 -8.64
CA ALA A 315 12.45 -10.52 -7.78
C ALA A 315 11.86 -9.21 -8.31
N TRP A 316 11.35 -8.36 -7.41
CA TRP A 316 10.86 -7.04 -7.75
C TRP A 316 11.14 -6.03 -6.67
N ALA A 317 11.09 -4.75 -7.04
CA ALA A 317 11.18 -3.64 -6.10
C ALA A 317 10.05 -2.65 -6.32
N GLY A 318 9.60 -2.04 -5.23
CA GLY A 318 8.66 -0.93 -5.24
C GLY A 318 9.23 0.28 -4.51
N LEU A 319 8.72 1.46 -4.82
CA LEU A 319 9.12 2.72 -4.18
C LEU A 319 8.06 3.18 -3.17
N ARG A 320 8.51 3.53 -1.98
CA ARG A 320 7.72 4.25 -0.99
C ARG A 320 8.04 5.73 -1.09
N VAL A 321 7.03 6.56 -1.01
CA VAL A 321 7.16 8.02 -0.92
C VAL A 321 7.12 8.38 0.55
N LEU A 322 8.20 8.95 1.07
CA LEU A 322 8.31 9.44 2.44
C LEU A 322 8.63 10.94 2.43
N PRO A 323 8.12 11.73 3.39
CA PRO A 323 8.59 13.09 3.57
C PRO A 323 10.09 13.08 3.87
N ARG A 324 10.81 14.08 3.32
CA ARG A 324 12.23 14.24 3.61
C ARG A 324 12.41 14.58 5.08
N SER A 325 13.32 13.90 5.74
CA SER A 325 13.65 14.10 7.16
C SER A 325 15.05 13.59 7.42
N ASP A 326 15.73 14.16 8.40
CA ASP A 326 17.04 13.68 8.88
C ASP A 326 16.93 12.36 9.65
N ASP A 327 15.73 11.96 10.04
CA ASP A 327 15.49 10.68 10.67
C ASP A 327 15.75 9.51 9.70
N SER A 328 16.18 8.37 10.23
CA SER A 328 16.28 7.14 9.46
C SER A 328 14.91 6.76 8.90
N ALA A 329 14.88 6.21 7.67
CA ALA A 329 13.65 5.85 6.97
C ALA A 329 12.69 4.99 7.82
N ASN A 330 13.22 4.20 8.76
CA ASN A 330 12.47 3.37 9.70
C ASN A 330 11.66 4.16 10.74
N LYS A 331 12.10 5.37 11.11
CA LYS A 331 11.47 6.22 12.13
C LYS A 331 10.51 7.25 11.57
N ARG A 332 10.55 7.49 10.25
CA ARG A 332 9.73 8.51 9.58
C ARG A 332 8.25 8.20 9.66
N LEU A 333 7.46 9.24 9.70
CA LEU A 333 6.01 9.14 9.57
C LEU A 333 5.66 8.50 8.22
N ARG A 334 4.87 7.44 8.26
CA ARG A 334 4.39 6.71 7.08
C ARG A 334 2.91 6.94 6.82
N ASP A 335 2.39 8.05 7.34
CA ASP A 335 1.02 8.46 7.06
C ASP A 335 0.92 9.11 5.68
N THR A 336 -0.26 9.07 5.12
CA THR A 336 -0.58 9.79 3.89
C THR A 336 -0.77 11.26 4.21
N PHE A 337 -0.08 12.14 3.48
CA PHE A 337 -0.35 13.57 3.57
C PHE A 337 -0.91 14.09 2.24
N LEU A 338 -1.75 15.11 2.36
CA LEU A 338 -2.50 15.69 1.26
C LEU A 338 -2.10 17.16 1.12
N MET A 339 -1.74 17.56 -0.09
CA MET A 339 -1.44 18.95 -0.43
C MET A 339 -2.50 19.46 -1.40
N CYS A 340 -3.02 20.65 -1.19
CA CYS A 340 -3.99 21.28 -2.07
C CYS A 340 -3.69 22.77 -2.23
N ASP A 341 -4.22 23.37 -3.29
CA ASP A 341 -4.08 24.80 -3.57
C ASP A 341 -4.91 25.66 -2.61
N ASP A 342 -6.06 25.19 -2.18
CA ASP A 342 -6.96 25.84 -1.22
C ASP A 342 -7.69 24.77 -0.39
N GLU A 343 -7.52 24.78 0.92
CA GLU A 343 -8.17 23.82 1.82
C GLU A 343 -9.70 23.97 1.89
N ASN A 344 -10.25 25.10 1.50
CA ASN A 344 -11.69 25.39 1.54
C ASN A 344 -12.38 25.14 0.20
N SER A 345 -11.64 25.21 -0.92
CA SER A 345 -12.17 25.03 -2.27
C SER A 345 -11.13 24.46 -3.23
N PRO A 346 -10.62 23.22 -3.00
CA PRO A 346 -9.48 22.69 -3.74
C PRO A 346 -9.82 22.44 -5.21
N LYS A 347 -9.10 23.12 -6.11
CA LYS A 347 -9.09 22.82 -7.55
C LYS A 347 -8.10 21.72 -7.87
N ILE A 348 -7.00 21.63 -7.11
CA ILE A 348 -6.02 20.53 -7.21
C ILE A 348 -5.67 19.98 -5.83
N LEU A 349 -5.50 18.67 -5.79
CA LEU A 349 -5.08 17.92 -4.61
C LEU A 349 -4.04 16.87 -5.01
N SER A 350 -2.90 16.86 -4.31
CA SER A 350 -1.83 15.86 -4.48
C SER A 350 -1.76 14.92 -3.29
N VAL A 351 -1.66 13.61 -3.55
CA VAL A 351 -1.61 12.54 -2.55
C VAL A 351 -0.18 12.03 -2.44
N TYR A 352 0.42 12.18 -1.29
CA TYR A 352 1.77 11.74 -1.00
C TYR A 352 1.78 10.53 -0.07
N GLY A 353 2.49 9.48 -0.48
CA GLY A 353 2.60 8.26 0.30
C GLY A 353 1.31 7.43 0.31
N GLY A 354 1.05 6.82 1.45
CA GLY A 354 -0.11 5.95 1.65
C GLY A 354 0.23 4.47 1.70
N LYS A 355 -0.67 3.72 2.30
CA LYS A 355 -0.55 2.26 2.48
C LYS A 355 -1.64 1.54 1.73
N LEU A 356 -1.31 0.34 1.24
CA LEU A 356 -2.30 -0.57 0.64
C LEU A 356 -3.50 -0.80 1.58
N THR A 357 -3.24 -1.09 2.85
CA THR A 357 -4.30 -1.34 3.84
C THR A 357 -5.25 -0.15 4.05
N ALA A 358 -4.73 1.09 3.98
CA ALA A 358 -5.45 2.30 4.37
C ALA A 358 -5.95 3.14 3.18
N TYR A 359 -5.96 2.60 1.97
CA TYR A 359 -6.33 3.35 0.76
C TYR A 359 -7.73 3.97 0.86
N ARG A 360 -8.70 3.23 1.41
CA ARG A 360 -10.07 3.70 1.56
C ARG A 360 -10.16 4.88 2.55
N HIS A 361 -9.44 4.80 3.68
CA HIS A 361 -9.35 5.90 4.63
C HIS A 361 -8.73 7.16 4.00
N THR A 362 -7.68 7.01 3.21
CA THR A 362 -7.11 8.11 2.42
C THR A 362 -8.14 8.70 1.46
N ALA A 363 -8.89 7.85 0.75
CA ALA A 363 -9.94 8.28 -0.16
C ALA A 363 -11.06 9.07 0.54
N GLU A 364 -11.48 8.66 1.75
CA GLU A 364 -12.44 9.41 2.57
C GLU A 364 -11.91 10.82 2.95
N ARG A 365 -10.62 10.93 3.28
CA ARG A 365 -9.99 12.24 3.56
C ARG A 365 -9.97 13.14 2.32
N VAL A 366 -9.61 12.60 1.16
CA VAL A 366 -9.64 13.33 -0.13
C VAL A 366 -11.07 13.77 -0.45
N LEU A 367 -12.05 12.89 -0.32
CA LEU A 367 -13.45 13.20 -0.55
C LEU A 367 -13.94 14.32 0.38
N GLY A 368 -13.51 14.32 1.65
CA GLY A 368 -13.85 15.39 2.61
C GLY A 368 -13.33 16.76 2.17
N LEU A 369 -12.19 16.84 1.48
CA LEU A 369 -11.68 18.09 0.88
C LEU A 369 -12.44 18.44 -0.39
N LEU A 370 -12.63 17.52 -1.31
CA LEU A 370 -13.35 17.73 -2.57
C LEU A 370 -14.79 18.20 -2.35
N SER A 371 -15.48 17.69 -1.35
CA SER A 371 -16.87 18.05 -1.04
C SER A 371 -17.04 19.52 -0.64
N LYS A 372 -16.01 20.16 -0.09
CA LYS A 372 -16.03 21.58 0.23
C LYS A 372 -16.19 22.45 -1.03
N ARG A 373 -15.59 22.03 -2.15
CA ARG A 373 -15.70 22.72 -3.44
C ARG A 373 -16.93 22.28 -4.22
N LEU A 374 -17.16 20.98 -4.31
CA LEU A 374 -18.16 20.42 -5.22
C LEU A 374 -19.57 20.40 -4.61
N GLY A 375 -19.66 20.65 -3.30
CA GLY A 375 -20.91 20.57 -2.55
C GLY A 375 -21.40 19.12 -2.34
N PRO A 376 -22.45 18.93 -1.56
CA PRO A 376 -22.99 17.61 -1.26
C PRO A 376 -23.68 16.99 -2.49
N ARG A 377 -23.65 15.64 -2.55
CA ARG A 377 -24.37 14.84 -3.54
C ARG A 377 -25.17 13.75 -2.83
N THR A 378 -26.11 13.16 -3.52
CA THR A 378 -26.78 11.94 -3.05
C THR A 378 -25.86 10.74 -3.19
N PRO A 379 -25.41 10.08 -2.12
CA PRO A 379 -24.53 8.94 -2.22
C PRO A 379 -25.18 7.78 -2.97
N ARG A 380 -24.42 7.13 -3.85
CA ARG A 380 -24.81 5.88 -4.55
C ARG A 380 -24.53 4.65 -3.71
N ALA A 381 -23.47 4.69 -2.87
CA ALA A 381 -23.06 3.58 -2.01
C ALA A 381 -22.23 4.07 -0.80
N ASP A 382 -22.01 3.17 0.17
CA ASP A 382 -21.09 3.35 1.28
C ASP A 382 -19.86 2.42 1.06
N THR A 383 -18.69 2.97 0.79
CA THR A 383 -17.47 2.19 0.53
C THR A 383 -17.06 1.30 1.71
N ARG A 384 -17.57 1.56 2.92
CA ARG A 384 -17.38 0.67 4.08
C ARG A 384 -18.14 -0.65 3.95
N ARG A 385 -19.09 -0.75 3.04
CA ARG A 385 -19.96 -1.92 2.85
C ARG A 385 -20.00 -2.41 1.40
N THR A 386 -19.30 -1.73 0.50
CA THR A 386 -19.27 -2.11 -0.91
C THR A 386 -18.39 -3.36 -1.09
N PRO A 387 -18.94 -4.47 -1.59
CA PRO A 387 -18.16 -5.67 -1.86
C PRO A 387 -17.13 -5.43 -2.96
N LEU A 388 -16.00 -6.13 -2.85
CA LEU A 388 -14.96 -6.19 -3.86
C LEU A 388 -14.79 -7.65 -4.29
N ALA A 389 -14.92 -7.92 -5.59
CA ALA A 389 -14.72 -9.23 -6.16
C ALA A 389 -13.52 -9.21 -7.14
N PRO A 390 -12.81 -10.34 -7.30
CA PRO A 390 -11.80 -10.44 -8.34
C PRO A 390 -12.43 -10.29 -9.73
N ARG A 391 -11.66 -9.80 -10.70
CA ARG A 391 -12.06 -9.82 -12.11
C ARG A 391 -12.37 -11.25 -12.56
N GLN A 392 -13.47 -11.42 -13.25
CA GLN A 392 -13.84 -12.69 -13.89
C GLN A 392 -12.99 -12.94 -15.14
#